data_e2a4946382d59ea53525b84e6f7bdd23
#
_entry.id   e2a4946382d59ea53525b84e6f7bdd23
#
_cell.length_a   1.000
_cell.length_b   1.000
_cell.length_c   1.000
_cell.angle_alpha   90.00
_cell.angle_beta   90.00
_cell.angle_gamma   90.00
#
_symmetry.space_group_name_H-M   'P 1'
#
loop_
_entity.id
_entity.type
_entity.pdbx_description
1 polymer ?
#
loop_
_entity_poly.entity_id
_entity_poly.type
_entity_poly.pdbx_seq_one_letter_code
_entity_poly.pdbx_strand_id
1 'polypeptide(L)'
;MLTAAPPAWHTAASMPERRSYFAAAQIGGDVYVAGGMVGASGTYVRRLERFDPRRNAWARQPDLPAEARAAAGAAFAGKLFVLGGQTERGVTRRVFAFDPRTRRWSVRAPLPAPRYNAAAASLGGRLYVAGGVRNIDPVRTMAVYDPRTNTWRTAPPLPAAVHTQALVAFHGELWSIGGFDRAGDAVRSVWIYSPRTKRWRSGPRLAAPLAMLGATAAGGRIYAVSERAFESYAPGRGWRLGPQLSVPRHALGLFAAAGRLWAVGGCVVPELADSRVVEFRPLAP
;
A
#
# COMPACT_ATOMS: atom_id res chain seq x y z
N MET A 1 -13.94 -4.07 36.18
CA MET A 1 -13.08 -3.16 35.41
C MET A 1 -13.78 -2.89 34.10
N LEU A 2 -14.27 -1.67 33.88
CA LEU A 2 -14.79 -1.23 32.59
C LEU A 2 -13.61 -1.21 31.61
N THR A 3 -13.58 -2.15 30.68
CA THR A 3 -12.61 -2.10 29.57
C THR A 3 -12.97 -0.86 28.75
N ALA A 4 -12.06 0.12 28.73
CA ALA A 4 -12.23 1.28 27.86
C ALA A 4 -12.54 0.82 26.43
N ALA A 5 -13.59 1.41 25.82
CA ALA A 5 -13.91 1.12 24.44
C ALA A 5 -12.66 1.33 23.57
N PRO A 6 -12.39 0.45 22.59
CA PRO A 6 -11.21 0.62 21.75
C PRO A 6 -11.28 1.99 21.07
N PRO A 7 -10.15 2.71 20.98
CA PRO A 7 -10.14 4.07 20.45
C PRO A 7 -10.75 4.11 19.05
N ALA A 8 -11.71 5.00 18.84
CA ALA A 8 -12.36 5.24 17.56
C ALA A 8 -11.39 5.87 16.55
N TRP A 9 -11.77 5.89 15.29
CA TRP A 9 -11.10 6.67 14.26
C TRP A 9 -11.56 8.14 14.36
N HIS A 10 -10.62 9.07 14.16
CA HIS A 10 -10.86 10.51 14.22
C HIS A 10 -10.50 11.15 12.88
N THR A 11 -11.29 12.10 12.42
CA THR A 11 -11.03 12.83 11.18
C THR A 11 -9.81 13.74 11.32
N ALA A 12 -9.02 13.83 10.27
CA ALA A 12 -7.87 14.71 10.12
C ALA A 12 -8.05 15.68 8.94
N ALA A 13 -7.04 16.50 8.66
CA ALA A 13 -7.05 17.39 7.50
C ALA A 13 -7.25 16.58 6.21
N SER A 14 -8.31 16.87 5.50
CA SER A 14 -8.65 16.22 4.24
C SER A 14 -7.57 16.39 3.19
N MET A 15 -7.40 15.41 2.31
CA MET A 15 -6.56 15.55 1.12
C MET A 15 -7.01 16.76 0.30
N PRO A 16 -6.10 17.51 -0.33
CA PRO A 16 -6.46 18.63 -1.21
C PRO A 16 -7.37 18.22 -2.35
N GLU A 17 -7.19 17.01 -2.86
CA GLU A 17 -7.99 16.42 -3.92
C GLU A 17 -8.43 15.00 -3.55
N ARG A 18 -9.70 14.68 -3.84
CA ARG A 18 -10.21 13.30 -3.65
C ARG A 18 -9.52 12.36 -4.62
N ARG A 19 -8.98 11.24 -4.13
CA ARG A 19 -8.26 10.25 -4.95
C ARG A 19 -8.34 8.84 -4.39
N SER A 20 -8.30 7.89 -5.31
CA SER A 20 -8.17 6.46 -5.04
C SER A 20 -7.09 5.83 -5.94
N TYR A 21 -6.73 4.58 -5.68
CA TYR A 21 -5.77 3.80 -6.47
C TYR A 21 -4.42 4.51 -6.69
N PHE A 22 -3.98 5.30 -5.74
CA PHE A 22 -2.70 6.01 -5.77
C PHE A 22 -1.55 5.12 -5.26
N ALA A 23 -0.33 5.44 -5.65
CA ALA A 23 0.88 4.95 -4.99
C ALA A 23 1.19 5.81 -3.77
N ALA A 24 1.50 5.19 -2.64
CA ALA A 24 1.85 5.96 -1.46
C ALA A 24 2.92 5.27 -0.61
N ALA A 25 3.67 6.06 0.15
CA ALA A 25 4.64 5.57 1.12
C ALA A 25 4.92 6.58 2.22
N GLN A 26 5.35 6.09 3.37
CA GLN A 26 5.82 6.92 4.48
C GLN A 26 7.34 7.07 4.42
N ILE A 27 7.84 8.30 4.48
CA ILE A 27 9.27 8.62 4.45
C ILE A 27 9.56 9.68 5.50
N GLY A 28 10.46 9.41 6.43
CA GLY A 28 10.88 10.38 7.45
C GLY A 28 9.75 10.89 8.36
N GLY A 29 8.67 10.13 8.49
CA GLY A 29 7.49 10.52 9.29
C GLY A 29 6.37 11.15 8.46
N ASP A 30 6.63 11.62 7.25
CA ASP A 30 5.64 12.16 6.31
C ASP A 30 5.06 11.07 5.40
N VAL A 31 3.82 11.25 4.95
CA VAL A 31 3.17 10.38 3.96
C VAL A 31 3.14 11.08 2.61
N TYR A 32 3.62 10.38 1.58
CA TYR A 32 3.63 10.85 0.19
C TYR A 32 2.58 10.07 -0.61
N VAL A 33 1.71 10.78 -1.32
CA VAL A 33 0.62 10.22 -2.14
C VAL A 33 0.80 10.67 -3.57
N ALA A 34 1.01 9.73 -4.49
CA ALA A 34 1.40 9.98 -5.88
C ALA A 34 0.45 9.33 -6.87
N GLY A 35 0.02 10.06 -7.89
CA GLY A 35 -0.84 9.55 -8.95
C GLY A 35 -2.23 9.15 -8.44
N GLY A 36 -2.78 8.08 -8.99
CA GLY A 36 -4.13 7.60 -8.74
C GLY A 36 -5.13 8.06 -9.78
N MET A 37 -6.39 8.04 -9.42
CA MET A 37 -7.49 8.54 -10.26
C MET A 37 -8.40 9.49 -9.49
N VAL A 38 -9.10 10.34 -10.21
CA VAL A 38 -10.03 11.35 -9.71
C VAL A 38 -11.35 11.29 -10.47
N GLY A 39 -12.46 11.33 -9.72
CA GLY A 39 -13.81 11.42 -10.25
C GLY A 39 -14.36 10.13 -10.84
N ALA A 40 -15.67 10.12 -11.07
CA ALA A 40 -16.40 8.98 -11.64
C ALA A 40 -15.93 8.61 -13.06
N SER A 41 -15.40 9.59 -13.82
CA SER A 41 -14.79 9.37 -15.14
C SER A 41 -13.46 8.64 -15.08
N GLY A 42 -12.86 8.50 -13.89
CA GLY A 42 -11.61 7.78 -13.69
C GLY A 42 -10.39 8.48 -14.28
N THR A 43 -10.35 9.82 -14.29
CA THR A 43 -9.21 10.61 -14.80
C THR A 43 -7.94 10.24 -14.05
N TYR A 44 -6.90 9.83 -14.78
CA TYR A 44 -5.60 9.50 -14.20
C TYR A 44 -4.81 10.77 -13.95
N VAL A 45 -4.17 10.84 -12.79
CA VAL A 45 -3.46 12.05 -12.36
C VAL A 45 -1.98 11.82 -12.12
N ARG A 46 -1.22 12.92 -12.15
CA ARG A 46 0.24 12.92 -11.91
C ARG A 46 0.61 13.58 -10.59
N ARG A 47 -0.36 14.03 -9.80
CA ARG A 47 -0.10 14.79 -8.57
C ARG A 47 0.69 13.99 -7.55
N LEU A 48 1.63 14.68 -6.90
CA LEU A 48 2.29 14.23 -5.69
C LEU A 48 2.00 15.23 -4.56
N GLU A 49 1.52 14.70 -3.46
CA GLU A 49 1.25 15.46 -2.24
C GLU A 49 1.92 14.81 -1.04
N ARG A 50 2.39 15.64 -0.12
CA ARG A 50 2.97 15.24 1.17
C ARG A 50 2.01 15.62 2.29
N PHE A 51 1.69 14.68 3.15
CA PHE A 51 1.01 14.89 4.41
C PHE A 51 2.01 14.87 5.56
N ASP A 52 1.99 15.90 6.40
CA ASP A 52 2.73 15.97 7.66
C ASP A 52 1.79 15.59 8.82
N PRO A 53 1.92 14.37 9.39
CA PRO A 53 1.04 13.91 10.47
C PRO A 53 1.16 14.71 11.77
N ARG A 54 2.31 15.36 12.01
CA ARG A 54 2.52 16.16 13.23
C ARG A 54 1.81 17.51 13.15
N ARG A 55 1.82 18.13 11.95
CA ARG A 55 1.15 19.40 11.68
C ARG A 55 -0.29 19.22 11.21
N ASN A 56 -0.69 17.98 10.90
CA ASN A 56 -1.99 17.67 10.27
C ASN A 56 -2.22 18.53 9.01
N ALA A 57 -1.22 18.59 8.13
CA ALA A 57 -1.22 19.52 6.99
C ALA A 57 -0.67 18.86 5.72
N TRP A 58 -1.23 19.27 4.57
CA TRP A 58 -0.84 18.84 3.24
C TRP A 58 0.01 19.88 2.54
N ALA A 59 0.96 19.42 1.72
CA ALA A 59 1.78 20.27 0.86
C ALA A 59 2.01 19.62 -0.51
N ARG A 60 1.82 20.40 -1.58
CA ARG A 60 2.10 19.95 -2.95
C ARG A 60 3.59 19.72 -3.17
N GLN A 61 3.90 18.72 -3.95
CA GLN A 61 5.23 18.34 -4.40
C GLN A 61 5.27 18.33 -5.93
N PRO A 62 6.46 18.28 -6.56
CA PRO A 62 6.59 18.13 -8.02
C PRO A 62 5.85 16.89 -8.53
N ASP A 63 5.04 17.06 -9.55
CA ASP A 63 4.20 16.00 -10.13
C ASP A 63 5.04 14.86 -10.72
N LEU A 64 4.46 13.65 -10.76
CA LEU A 64 5.05 12.50 -11.43
C LEU A 64 5.37 12.82 -12.90
N PRO A 65 6.42 12.22 -13.47
CA PRO A 65 6.73 12.36 -14.90
C PRO A 65 5.63 11.83 -15.83
N ALA A 66 4.81 10.88 -15.36
CA ALA A 66 3.66 10.35 -16.10
C ALA A 66 2.55 9.95 -15.13
N GLU A 67 1.34 9.75 -15.65
CA GLU A 67 0.21 9.25 -14.88
C GLU A 67 0.51 7.85 -14.31
N ALA A 68 -0.07 7.54 -13.15
CA ALA A 68 0.08 6.23 -12.52
C ALA A 68 -1.15 5.92 -11.66
N ARG A 69 -2.13 5.20 -12.25
CA ARG A 69 -3.25 4.61 -11.51
C ARG A 69 -2.89 3.20 -11.09
N ALA A 70 -3.29 2.81 -9.90
CA ALA A 70 -3.08 1.45 -9.38
C ALA A 70 -1.62 0.97 -9.45
N ALA A 71 -0.67 1.92 -9.39
CA ALA A 71 0.75 1.63 -9.24
C ALA A 71 1.06 1.22 -7.80
N ALA A 72 2.04 0.34 -7.62
CA ALA A 72 2.53 0.05 -6.28
C ALA A 72 3.40 1.21 -5.77
N GLY A 73 3.19 1.58 -4.50
CA GLY A 73 4.02 2.58 -3.81
C GLY A 73 4.87 1.93 -2.73
N ALA A 74 6.12 2.35 -2.58
CA ALA A 74 6.97 1.93 -1.46
C ALA A 74 8.03 2.97 -1.12
N ALA A 75 8.36 3.07 0.16
CA ALA A 75 9.56 3.79 0.61
C ALA A 75 10.78 2.88 0.45
N PHE A 76 11.81 3.39 -0.21
CA PHE A 76 13.08 2.69 -0.33
C PHE A 76 14.24 3.67 -0.42
N ALA A 77 15.27 3.47 0.39
CA ALA A 77 16.45 4.35 0.47
C ALA A 77 16.08 5.84 0.61
N GLY A 78 15.10 6.16 1.45
CA GLY A 78 14.64 7.53 1.71
C GLY A 78 13.85 8.18 0.56
N LYS A 79 13.42 7.41 -0.43
CA LYS A 79 12.69 7.89 -1.62
C LYS A 79 11.35 7.19 -1.77
N LEU A 80 10.37 7.86 -2.39
CA LEU A 80 9.13 7.24 -2.84
C LEU A 80 9.38 6.56 -4.19
N PHE A 81 9.17 5.26 -4.26
CA PHE A 81 9.12 4.51 -5.52
C PHE A 81 7.68 4.33 -5.96
N VAL A 82 7.40 4.61 -7.23
CA VAL A 82 6.14 4.38 -7.93
C VAL A 82 6.41 3.37 -9.03
N LEU A 83 5.71 2.23 -9.00
CA LEU A 83 6.10 1.01 -9.70
C LEU A 83 4.93 0.47 -10.54
N GLY A 84 5.08 0.47 -11.86
CA GLY A 84 4.07 0.00 -12.78
C GLY A 84 2.83 0.89 -12.78
N GLY A 85 1.65 0.26 -12.76
CA GLY A 85 0.34 0.92 -12.81
C GLY A 85 -0.23 1.02 -14.22
N GLN A 86 -1.27 1.83 -14.35
CA GLN A 86 -1.96 2.13 -15.61
C GLN A 86 -1.81 3.59 -15.98
N THR A 87 -1.68 3.85 -17.27
CA THR A 87 -1.78 5.16 -17.92
C THR A 87 -2.91 5.10 -18.94
N GLU A 88 -3.29 6.21 -19.54
CA GLU A 88 -4.24 6.21 -20.66
C GLU A 88 -3.78 5.32 -21.84
N ARG A 89 -2.47 5.07 -21.96
CA ARG A 89 -1.88 4.20 -22.99
C ARG A 89 -1.82 2.73 -22.60
N GLY A 90 -2.34 2.35 -21.42
CA GLY A 90 -2.38 0.99 -20.92
C GLY A 90 -1.45 0.71 -19.74
N VAL A 91 -1.28 -0.58 -19.44
CA VAL A 91 -0.47 -1.04 -18.30
C VAL A 91 1.01 -0.84 -18.58
N THR A 92 1.73 -0.30 -17.59
CA THR A 92 3.13 0.06 -17.73
C THR A 92 4.07 -0.73 -16.81
N ARG A 93 5.35 -0.76 -17.18
CA ARG A 93 6.44 -1.29 -16.35
C ARG A 93 7.36 -0.18 -15.81
N ARG A 94 6.98 1.10 -15.99
CA ARG A 94 7.79 2.25 -15.58
C ARG A 94 8.02 2.23 -14.07
N VAL A 95 9.18 2.73 -13.68
CA VAL A 95 9.55 2.91 -12.28
C VAL A 95 10.09 4.32 -12.11
N PHE A 96 9.46 5.08 -11.23
CA PHE A 96 9.89 6.41 -10.85
C PHE A 96 10.30 6.43 -9.37
N ALA A 97 11.33 7.22 -9.05
CA ALA A 97 11.76 7.45 -7.68
C ALA A 97 11.80 8.96 -7.41
N PHE A 98 11.03 9.42 -6.42
CA PHE A 98 11.03 10.78 -5.91
C PHE A 98 11.96 10.89 -4.71
N ASP A 99 12.86 11.84 -4.75
CA ASP A 99 13.73 12.18 -3.63
C ASP A 99 13.17 13.41 -2.91
N PRO A 100 12.64 13.29 -1.68
CA PRO A 100 12.11 14.42 -0.93
C PRO A 100 13.13 15.49 -0.58
N ARG A 101 14.41 15.13 -0.48
CA ARG A 101 15.49 16.07 -0.11
C ARG A 101 15.80 17.02 -1.25
N THR A 102 15.84 16.53 -2.47
CA THR A 102 16.11 17.32 -3.68
C THR A 102 14.85 17.78 -4.39
N ARG A 103 13.69 17.21 -4.01
CA ARG A 103 12.38 17.41 -4.66
C ARG A 103 12.40 17.07 -6.15
N ARG A 104 13.15 16.03 -6.54
CA ARG A 104 13.31 15.62 -7.94
C ARG A 104 12.90 14.17 -8.15
N TRP A 105 12.30 13.93 -9.31
CA TRP A 105 12.03 12.59 -9.82
C TRP A 105 13.22 12.06 -10.62
N SER A 106 13.42 10.77 -10.57
CA SER A 106 14.36 10.04 -11.43
C SER A 106 13.70 8.77 -11.97
N VAL A 107 14.02 8.41 -13.20
CA VAL A 107 13.63 7.14 -13.81
C VAL A 107 14.57 6.04 -13.32
N ARG A 108 14.02 4.87 -13.01
CA ARG A 108 14.76 3.67 -12.61
C ARG A 108 14.53 2.56 -13.61
N ALA A 109 15.33 1.51 -13.52
CA ALA A 109 15.15 0.34 -14.38
C ALA A 109 13.68 -0.12 -14.32
N PRO A 110 13.04 -0.36 -15.46
CA PRO A 110 11.63 -0.77 -15.52
C PRO A 110 11.44 -2.17 -14.93
N LEU A 111 10.25 -2.45 -14.41
CA LEU A 111 9.86 -3.78 -13.98
C LEU A 111 10.08 -4.82 -15.10
N PRO A 112 10.35 -6.09 -14.78
CA PRO A 112 10.50 -7.15 -15.79
C PRO A 112 9.27 -7.32 -16.68
N ALA A 113 8.09 -7.05 -16.16
CA ALA A 113 6.82 -7.08 -16.89
C ALA A 113 5.88 -5.97 -16.42
N PRO A 114 5.01 -5.44 -17.31
CA PRO A 114 3.99 -4.47 -16.92
C PRO A 114 3.00 -5.08 -15.95
N ARG A 115 2.55 -4.29 -14.97
CA ARG A 115 1.54 -4.70 -13.97
C ARG A 115 0.91 -3.53 -13.26
N TYR A 116 -0.32 -3.72 -12.79
CA TYR A 116 -1.03 -2.81 -11.91
C TYR A 116 -1.64 -3.58 -10.73
N ASN A 117 -2.16 -2.90 -9.72
CA ASN A 117 -2.68 -3.52 -8.50
C ASN A 117 -1.70 -4.51 -7.81
N ALA A 118 -0.41 -4.30 -8.01
CA ALA A 118 0.64 -5.04 -7.31
C ALA A 118 0.93 -4.40 -5.96
N ALA A 119 1.55 -5.16 -5.07
CA ALA A 119 2.05 -4.64 -3.81
C ALA A 119 3.58 -4.55 -3.80
N ALA A 120 4.12 -3.56 -3.07
CA ALA A 120 5.56 -3.39 -2.94
C ALA A 120 5.96 -3.10 -1.49
N ALA A 121 7.13 -3.59 -1.10
CA ALA A 121 7.74 -3.31 0.19
C ALA A 121 9.27 -3.36 0.11
N SER A 122 9.93 -2.61 0.98
CA SER A 122 11.38 -2.67 1.16
C SER A 122 11.74 -3.57 2.33
N LEU A 123 12.77 -4.40 2.16
CA LEU A 123 13.31 -5.26 3.21
C LEU A 123 14.80 -5.57 2.93
N GLY A 124 15.63 -5.46 3.95
CA GLY A 124 17.05 -5.85 3.85
C GLY A 124 17.81 -5.13 2.74
N GLY A 125 17.58 -3.84 2.54
CA GLY A 125 18.23 -3.04 1.48
C GLY A 125 17.80 -3.40 0.05
N ARG A 126 16.67 -4.09 -0.11
CA ARG A 126 16.06 -4.47 -1.38
C ARG A 126 14.63 -3.96 -1.45
N LEU A 127 14.14 -3.74 -2.69
CA LEU A 127 12.74 -3.41 -2.94
C LEU A 127 12.08 -4.59 -3.68
N TYR A 128 10.95 -5.03 -3.18
CA TYR A 128 10.20 -6.17 -3.72
C TYR A 128 8.87 -5.70 -4.28
N VAL A 129 8.45 -6.31 -5.40
CA VAL A 129 7.12 -6.13 -6.00
C VAL A 129 6.53 -7.50 -6.24
N ALA A 130 5.32 -7.74 -5.74
CA ALA A 130 4.68 -9.05 -5.82
C ALA A 130 3.22 -8.97 -6.27
N GLY A 131 2.77 -9.98 -7.00
CA GLY A 131 1.39 -10.11 -7.46
C GLY A 131 0.97 -9.02 -8.46
N GLY A 132 -0.30 -8.63 -8.37
CA GLY A 132 -0.93 -7.68 -9.28
C GLY A 132 -1.55 -8.35 -10.51
N VAL A 133 -1.93 -7.53 -11.48
CA VAL A 133 -2.58 -7.95 -12.72
C VAL A 133 -1.67 -7.63 -13.91
N ARG A 134 -1.52 -8.59 -14.80
CA ARG A 134 -0.89 -8.45 -16.11
C ARG A 134 -1.92 -8.78 -17.18
N ASN A 135 -2.13 -7.87 -18.12
CA ASN A 135 -3.27 -7.91 -19.03
C ASN A 135 -4.58 -7.88 -18.23
N ILE A 136 -5.25 -9.01 -18.11
CA ILE A 136 -6.47 -9.18 -17.29
C ILE A 136 -6.29 -10.21 -16.16
N ASP A 137 -5.16 -10.91 -16.14
CA ASP A 137 -4.94 -12.03 -15.22
C ASP A 137 -4.16 -11.62 -13.98
N PRO A 138 -4.60 -12.02 -12.78
CA PRO A 138 -3.79 -11.99 -11.58
C PRO A 138 -2.54 -12.86 -11.73
N VAL A 139 -1.41 -12.35 -11.26
CA VAL A 139 -0.12 -13.06 -11.37
C VAL A 139 0.49 -13.41 -10.01
N ARG A 140 1.31 -14.46 -10.01
CA ARG A 140 2.08 -14.90 -8.83
C ARG A 140 3.47 -14.28 -8.76
N THR A 141 3.92 -13.63 -9.83
CA THR A 141 5.32 -13.23 -9.97
C THR A 141 5.74 -12.24 -8.91
N MET A 142 6.96 -12.42 -8.40
CA MET A 142 7.65 -11.47 -7.54
C MET A 142 8.97 -11.07 -8.20
N ALA A 143 9.31 -9.78 -8.11
CA ALA A 143 10.59 -9.24 -8.55
C ALA A 143 11.27 -8.52 -7.40
N VAL A 144 12.60 -8.54 -7.38
CA VAL A 144 13.44 -7.86 -6.40
C VAL A 144 14.41 -6.92 -7.11
N TYR A 145 14.45 -5.68 -6.65
CA TYR A 145 15.32 -4.62 -7.16
C TYR A 145 16.63 -4.55 -6.39
N ASP A 146 17.71 -4.49 -7.14
CA ASP A 146 19.04 -4.20 -6.62
C ASP A 146 19.40 -2.73 -6.91
N PRO A 147 19.52 -1.85 -5.90
CA PRO A 147 19.84 -0.45 -6.12
C PRO A 147 21.30 -0.24 -6.59
N ARG A 148 22.19 -1.18 -6.32
CA ARG A 148 23.62 -1.07 -6.69
C ARG A 148 23.82 -1.16 -8.20
N THR A 149 23.07 -2.06 -8.83
CA THR A 149 23.14 -2.30 -10.27
C THR A 149 22.00 -1.64 -11.05
N ASN A 150 21.02 -1.06 -10.34
CA ASN A 150 19.78 -0.54 -10.93
C ASN A 150 19.08 -1.60 -11.79
N THR A 151 18.96 -2.84 -11.31
CA THR A 151 18.35 -3.95 -12.05
C THR A 151 17.30 -4.69 -11.23
N TRP A 152 16.37 -5.34 -11.92
CA TRP A 152 15.38 -6.25 -11.35
C TRP A 152 15.75 -7.70 -11.62
N ARG A 153 15.53 -8.57 -10.65
CA ARG A 153 15.64 -10.03 -10.80
C ARG A 153 14.33 -10.68 -10.37
N THR A 154 14.01 -11.82 -10.98
CA THR A 154 12.91 -12.65 -10.55
C THR A 154 13.21 -13.23 -9.17
N ALA A 155 12.20 -13.28 -8.31
CA ALA A 155 12.24 -13.93 -7.01
C ALA A 155 11.18 -15.05 -6.96
N PRO A 156 11.25 -15.98 -5.99
CA PRO A 156 10.26 -17.04 -5.86
C PRO A 156 8.84 -16.50 -5.87
N PRO A 157 7.96 -17.02 -6.73
CA PRO A 157 6.60 -16.49 -6.88
C PRO A 157 5.74 -16.76 -5.65
N LEU A 158 4.71 -15.93 -5.46
CA LEU A 158 3.65 -16.17 -4.48
C LEU A 158 3.05 -17.58 -4.65
N PRO A 159 2.59 -18.23 -3.57
CA PRO A 159 1.91 -19.53 -3.66
C PRO A 159 0.63 -19.49 -4.49
N ALA A 160 -0.10 -18.36 -4.48
CA ALA A 160 -1.30 -18.13 -5.28
C ALA A 160 -1.22 -16.79 -6.02
N ALA A 161 -1.94 -16.68 -7.14
CA ALA A 161 -2.10 -15.42 -7.86
C ALA A 161 -3.06 -14.52 -7.08
N VAL A 162 -2.62 -13.31 -6.76
CA VAL A 162 -3.42 -12.31 -6.05
C VAL A 162 -3.09 -10.91 -6.55
N HIS A 163 -4.08 -10.02 -6.45
CA HIS A 163 -3.90 -8.58 -6.71
C HIS A 163 -4.58 -7.74 -5.64
N THR A 164 -4.26 -6.45 -5.58
CA THR A 164 -4.76 -5.53 -4.54
C THR A 164 -4.50 -6.00 -3.09
N GLN A 165 -3.59 -6.95 -2.92
CA GLN A 165 -3.07 -7.35 -1.61
C GLN A 165 -2.16 -6.25 -1.05
N ALA A 166 -1.89 -6.30 0.25
CA ALA A 166 -0.81 -5.54 0.83
C ALA A 166 0.47 -6.38 0.93
N LEU A 167 1.64 -5.72 0.86
CA LEU A 167 2.93 -6.32 1.13
C LEU A 167 3.62 -5.51 2.24
N VAL A 168 3.93 -6.15 3.36
CA VAL A 168 4.48 -5.51 4.55
C VAL A 168 5.75 -6.21 4.99
N ALA A 169 6.79 -5.45 5.30
CA ALA A 169 7.98 -5.97 5.97
C ALA A 169 7.72 -6.05 7.48
N PHE A 170 7.87 -7.25 8.05
CA PHE A 170 7.66 -7.48 9.47
C PHE A 170 8.59 -8.59 9.97
N HIS A 171 9.32 -8.33 11.06
CA HIS A 171 10.29 -9.25 11.68
C HIS A 171 11.26 -9.90 10.68
N GLY A 172 11.80 -9.11 9.73
CA GLY A 172 12.78 -9.61 8.75
C GLY A 172 12.19 -10.45 7.61
N GLU A 173 10.88 -10.46 7.45
CA GLU A 173 10.16 -11.21 6.42
C GLU A 173 9.15 -10.30 5.68
N LEU A 174 8.73 -10.72 4.49
CA LEU A 174 7.66 -10.05 3.74
C LEU A 174 6.34 -10.79 3.94
N TRP A 175 5.32 -10.07 4.33
CA TRP A 175 3.97 -10.56 4.53
C TRP A 175 3.07 -10.06 3.41
N SER A 176 2.59 -10.97 2.55
CA SER A 176 1.54 -10.71 1.56
C SER A 176 0.19 -11.00 2.21
N ILE A 177 -0.66 -10.00 2.29
CA ILE A 177 -1.86 -10.01 3.14
C ILE A 177 -3.10 -9.80 2.26
N GLY A 178 -4.04 -10.73 2.27
CA GLY A 178 -5.31 -10.62 1.55
C GLY A 178 -5.17 -10.43 0.04
N GLY A 179 -6.05 -9.65 -0.54
CA GLY A 179 -6.17 -9.38 -1.96
C GLY A 179 -7.36 -10.11 -2.58
N PHE A 180 -7.55 -9.92 -3.88
CA PHE A 180 -8.47 -10.72 -4.70
C PHE A 180 -7.70 -11.86 -5.36
N ASP A 181 -8.31 -13.02 -5.41
CA ASP A 181 -7.81 -14.17 -6.15
C ASP A 181 -8.20 -14.12 -7.65
N ARG A 182 -8.00 -15.24 -8.36
CA ARG A 182 -8.33 -15.33 -9.78
C ARG A 182 -9.83 -15.38 -10.06
N ALA A 183 -10.65 -15.81 -9.11
CA ALA A 183 -12.11 -15.81 -9.22
C ALA A 183 -12.71 -14.42 -8.95
N GLY A 184 -11.91 -13.48 -8.42
CA GLY A 184 -12.37 -12.16 -8.01
C GLY A 184 -12.87 -12.14 -6.56
N ASP A 185 -12.60 -13.19 -5.80
CA ASP A 185 -13.00 -13.29 -4.41
C ASP A 185 -11.93 -12.69 -3.48
N ALA A 186 -12.37 -11.87 -2.52
CA ALA A 186 -11.48 -11.40 -1.47
C ALA A 186 -11.04 -12.57 -0.59
N VAL A 187 -9.74 -12.67 -0.30
CA VAL A 187 -9.18 -13.80 0.41
C VAL A 187 -8.72 -13.47 1.84
N ARG A 188 -8.69 -14.50 2.69
CA ARG A 188 -8.15 -14.42 4.06
C ARG A 188 -6.69 -14.90 4.14
N SER A 189 -6.10 -15.26 3.01
CA SER A 189 -4.74 -15.82 2.99
C SER A 189 -3.69 -14.77 3.34
N VAL A 190 -2.72 -15.21 4.13
CA VAL A 190 -1.49 -14.50 4.42
C VAL A 190 -0.33 -15.42 4.04
N TRP A 191 0.58 -14.92 3.21
CA TRP A 191 1.78 -15.62 2.80
C TRP A 191 3.00 -14.88 3.33
N ILE A 192 3.97 -15.61 3.86
CA ILE A 192 5.17 -15.05 4.47
C ILE A 192 6.41 -15.52 3.71
N TYR A 193 7.17 -14.58 3.18
CA TYR A 193 8.42 -14.84 2.46
C TYR A 193 9.63 -14.57 3.33
N SER A 194 10.49 -15.55 3.45
CA SER A 194 11.81 -15.39 4.08
C SER A 194 12.88 -15.13 3.02
N PRO A 195 13.51 -13.95 2.99
CA PRO A 195 14.64 -13.69 2.07
C PRO A 195 15.84 -14.60 2.33
N ARG A 196 16.01 -15.06 3.57
CA ARG A 196 17.11 -15.96 3.97
C ARG A 196 16.99 -17.32 3.33
N THR A 197 15.79 -17.94 3.36
CA THR A 197 15.55 -19.26 2.77
C THR A 197 15.04 -19.19 1.35
N LYS A 198 14.64 -18.02 0.87
CA LYS A 198 14.00 -17.79 -0.44
C LYS A 198 12.71 -18.62 -0.63
N ARG A 199 11.97 -18.84 0.45
CA ARG A 199 10.74 -19.64 0.44
C ARG A 199 9.56 -18.87 1.01
N TRP A 200 8.37 -19.18 0.49
CA TRP A 200 7.09 -18.76 1.03
C TRP A 200 6.52 -19.86 1.95
N ARG A 201 5.82 -19.45 2.98
CA ARG A 201 5.01 -20.30 3.85
C ARG A 201 3.66 -19.65 4.14
N SER A 202 2.68 -20.44 4.55
CA SER A 202 1.41 -19.92 5.05
C SER A 202 1.63 -19.15 6.36
N GLY A 203 0.96 -18.03 6.49
CA GLY A 203 0.84 -17.26 7.72
C GLY A 203 -0.52 -17.46 8.39
N PRO A 204 -0.73 -16.87 9.57
CA PRO A 204 -2.04 -16.83 10.22
C PRO A 204 -3.05 -16.12 9.32
N ARG A 205 -4.22 -16.76 9.11
CA ARG A 205 -5.27 -16.22 8.25
C ARG A 205 -5.94 -14.98 8.88
N LEU A 206 -6.32 -14.03 8.06
CA LEU A 206 -7.14 -12.89 8.45
C LEU A 206 -8.46 -13.36 9.11
N ALA A 207 -9.02 -12.57 10.00
CA ALA A 207 -10.32 -12.82 10.60
C ALA A 207 -11.47 -12.62 9.60
N ALA A 208 -11.31 -11.69 8.66
CA ALA A 208 -12.24 -11.45 7.53
C ALA A 208 -11.47 -11.44 6.20
N PRO A 209 -12.12 -11.73 5.05
CA PRO A 209 -11.48 -11.55 3.75
C PRO A 209 -11.30 -10.06 3.45
N LEU A 210 -10.07 -9.64 3.12
CA LEU A 210 -9.73 -8.26 2.80
C LEU A 210 -9.07 -8.15 1.42
N ALA A 211 -9.51 -7.19 0.62
CA ALA A 211 -8.89 -6.82 -0.64
C ALA A 211 -8.89 -5.29 -0.79
N MET A 212 -8.12 -4.74 -1.74
CA MET A 212 -7.93 -3.30 -1.92
C MET A 212 -7.59 -2.60 -0.59
N LEU A 213 -6.77 -3.25 0.21
CA LEU A 213 -6.49 -2.88 1.59
C LEU A 213 -5.23 -2.03 1.71
N GLY A 214 -5.22 -1.14 2.70
CA GLY A 214 -3.99 -0.55 3.24
C GLY A 214 -3.45 -1.41 4.38
N ALA A 215 -2.13 -1.57 4.48
CA ALA A 215 -1.52 -2.23 5.63
C ALA A 215 -0.16 -1.61 5.99
N THR A 216 0.17 -1.70 7.28
CA THR A 216 1.45 -1.19 7.83
C THR A 216 1.87 -2.01 9.04
N ALA A 217 3.17 -1.98 9.36
CA ALA A 217 3.71 -2.57 10.57
C ALA A 217 4.21 -1.47 11.53
N ALA A 218 3.81 -1.56 12.78
CA ALA A 218 4.26 -0.65 13.84
C ALA A 218 4.07 -1.28 15.22
N GLY A 219 4.92 -0.93 16.20
CA GLY A 219 4.78 -1.39 17.59
C GLY A 219 4.73 -2.90 17.74
N GLY A 220 5.51 -3.66 16.94
CA GLY A 220 5.50 -5.12 16.98
C GLY A 220 4.22 -5.77 16.44
N ARG A 221 3.40 -5.05 15.71
CA ARG A 221 2.11 -5.50 15.14
C ARG A 221 2.03 -5.17 13.66
N ILE A 222 1.15 -5.88 12.94
CA ILE A 222 0.70 -5.49 11.60
C ILE A 222 -0.75 -5.02 11.73
N TYR A 223 -1.08 -3.97 11.00
CA TYR A 223 -2.43 -3.42 10.88
C TYR A 223 -2.86 -3.47 9.43
N ALA A 224 -4.10 -3.86 9.18
CA ALA A 224 -4.71 -3.95 7.86
C ALA A 224 -6.12 -3.36 7.89
N VAL A 225 -6.51 -2.63 6.84
CA VAL A 225 -7.83 -1.99 6.77
C VAL A 225 -8.35 -1.92 5.34
N SER A 226 -9.63 -2.16 5.16
CA SER A 226 -10.42 -1.90 3.96
C SER A 226 -11.85 -1.49 4.36
N GLU A 227 -12.75 -1.36 3.38
CA GLU A 227 -14.17 -1.07 3.66
C GLU A 227 -14.84 -2.11 4.56
N ARG A 228 -14.35 -3.35 4.57
CA ARG A 228 -15.00 -4.48 5.26
C ARG A 228 -14.56 -4.62 6.70
N ALA A 229 -13.29 -4.36 7.00
CA ALA A 229 -12.78 -4.53 8.35
C ALA A 229 -11.47 -3.77 8.57
N PHE A 230 -11.22 -3.48 9.84
CA PHE A 230 -9.90 -3.19 10.38
C PHE A 230 -9.44 -4.37 11.21
N GLU A 231 -8.24 -4.85 10.95
CA GLU A 231 -7.63 -5.95 11.69
C GLU A 231 -6.23 -5.60 12.18
N SER A 232 -5.85 -6.19 13.29
CA SER A 232 -4.48 -6.15 13.79
C SER A 232 -3.95 -7.54 14.08
N TYR A 233 -2.72 -7.79 13.69
CA TYR A 233 -1.96 -9.00 14.02
C TYR A 233 -0.95 -8.72 15.12
N ALA A 234 -0.86 -9.63 16.08
CA ALA A 234 0.24 -9.66 17.04
C ALA A 234 0.80 -11.09 17.15
N PRO A 235 2.16 -11.25 17.26
CA PRO A 235 2.76 -12.55 17.50
C PRO A 235 2.14 -13.27 18.70
N GLY A 236 1.85 -14.56 18.56
CA GLY A 236 1.22 -15.38 19.60
C GLY A 236 -0.29 -15.15 19.80
N ARG A 237 -0.86 -14.06 19.22
CA ARG A 237 -2.29 -13.72 19.40
C ARG A 237 -3.10 -13.79 18.10
N GLY A 238 -2.43 -13.90 16.93
CA GLY A 238 -3.07 -13.95 15.62
C GLY A 238 -3.72 -12.61 15.20
N TRP A 239 -4.59 -12.68 14.19
CA TRP A 239 -5.38 -11.53 13.70
C TRP A 239 -6.62 -11.33 14.55
N ARG A 240 -6.96 -10.09 14.81
CA ARG A 240 -8.16 -9.68 15.57
C ARG A 240 -8.82 -8.49 14.91
N LEU A 241 -10.14 -8.54 14.82
CA LEU A 241 -10.97 -7.41 14.40
C LEU A 241 -10.85 -6.26 15.41
N GLY A 242 -10.91 -5.05 14.90
CA GLY A 242 -10.98 -3.82 15.66
C GLY A 242 -12.03 -2.87 15.09
N PRO A 243 -12.17 -1.65 15.65
CA PRO A 243 -13.15 -0.69 15.19
C PRO A 243 -12.87 -0.28 13.75
N GLN A 244 -13.92 -0.36 12.91
CA GLN A 244 -13.87 0.01 11.51
C GLN A 244 -13.63 1.52 11.34
N LEU A 245 -13.24 1.92 10.13
CA LEU A 245 -13.21 3.32 9.71
C LEU A 245 -14.58 3.97 9.88
N SER A 246 -14.62 5.22 10.28
CA SER A 246 -15.87 5.99 10.38
C SER A 246 -16.51 6.16 9.00
N VAL A 247 -15.69 6.25 7.96
CA VAL A 247 -16.12 6.23 6.55
C VAL A 247 -15.53 4.98 5.89
N PRO A 248 -16.34 3.93 5.64
CA PRO A 248 -15.89 2.70 4.98
C PRO A 248 -15.38 2.97 3.56
N ARG A 249 -14.14 2.57 3.27
CA ARG A 249 -13.50 2.78 1.97
C ARG A 249 -12.38 1.79 1.70
N HIS A 250 -12.11 1.56 0.43
CA HIS A 250 -11.04 0.69 -0.08
C HIS A 250 -10.04 1.47 -0.95
N ALA A 251 -9.02 0.80 -1.47
CA ALA A 251 -7.96 1.41 -2.30
C ALA A 251 -7.32 2.65 -1.63
N LEU A 252 -7.17 2.58 -0.32
CA LEU A 252 -6.62 3.61 0.56
C LEU A 252 -5.18 3.28 0.98
N GLY A 253 -4.47 4.26 1.53
CA GLY A 253 -3.20 4.05 2.21
C GLY A 253 -3.36 3.92 3.72
N LEU A 254 -2.59 3.01 4.36
CA LEU A 254 -2.50 2.92 5.82
C LEU A 254 -1.04 3.09 6.25
N PHE A 255 -0.79 4.00 7.19
CA PHE A 255 0.54 4.38 7.63
C PHE A 255 0.61 4.51 9.15
N ALA A 256 1.81 4.34 9.71
CA ALA A 256 2.04 4.53 11.14
C ALA A 256 3.05 5.66 11.35
N ALA A 257 2.59 6.81 11.83
CA ALA A 257 3.42 7.99 12.06
C ALA A 257 2.96 8.76 13.29
N ALA A 258 3.89 9.42 13.97
CA ALA A 258 3.62 10.27 15.15
C ALA A 258 2.76 9.57 16.23
N GLY A 259 3.02 8.28 16.49
CA GLY A 259 2.27 7.49 17.50
C GLY A 259 0.84 7.12 17.09
N ARG A 260 0.49 7.25 15.82
CA ARG A 260 -0.88 7.03 15.31
C ARG A 260 -0.86 6.19 14.04
N LEU A 261 -1.99 5.50 13.75
CA LEU A 261 -2.31 4.96 12.44
C LEU A 261 -3.06 6.03 11.65
N TRP A 262 -2.78 6.12 10.36
CA TRP A 262 -3.36 7.09 9.43
C TRP A 262 -3.93 6.35 8.23
N ALA A 263 -5.25 6.42 8.04
CA ALA A 263 -5.96 5.91 6.87
C ALA A 263 -6.24 7.07 5.90
N VAL A 264 -5.66 7.03 4.72
CA VAL A 264 -5.58 8.18 3.79
C VAL A 264 -6.31 7.87 2.49
N GLY A 265 -7.23 8.74 2.07
CA GLY A 265 -7.91 8.69 0.78
C GLY A 265 -8.69 7.38 0.55
N GLY A 266 -8.75 6.97 -0.70
CA GLY A 266 -9.45 5.74 -1.13
C GLY A 266 -10.77 6.02 -1.83
N CYS A 267 -11.56 4.96 -2.02
CA CYS A 267 -12.87 5.01 -2.64
C CYS A 267 -13.95 4.65 -1.60
N VAL A 268 -14.94 5.51 -1.41
CA VAL A 268 -16.05 5.33 -0.46
C VAL A 268 -17.06 4.32 -1.02
N VAL A 269 -17.61 3.50 -0.16
CA VAL A 269 -18.62 2.49 -0.46
C VAL A 269 -19.92 2.88 0.25
N PRO A 270 -21.11 2.78 -0.38
CA PRO A 270 -21.40 2.15 -1.69
C PRO A 270 -21.27 3.07 -2.91
N GLU A 271 -21.04 4.38 -2.74
CA GLU A 271 -21.10 5.37 -3.83
C GLU A 271 -19.99 5.20 -4.87
N LEU A 272 -18.96 4.40 -4.59
CA LEU A 272 -17.75 4.21 -5.41
C LEU A 272 -17.10 5.55 -5.80
N ALA A 273 -17.19 6.54 -4.90
CA ALA A 273 -16.66 7.88 -5.09
C ALA A 273 -15.30 8.02 -4.43
N ASP A 274 -14.35 8.64 -5.14
CA ASP A 274 -13.05 8.96 -4.58
C ASP A 274 -13.16 9.84 -3.34
N SER A 275 -12.32 9.58 -2.34
CA SER A 275 -12.38 10.22 -1.04
C SER A 275 -11.22 11.17 -0.79
N ARG A 276 -11.52 12.27 -0.09
CA ARG A 276 -10.52 13.15 0.53
C ARG A 276 -10.27 12.80 1.99
N VAL A 277 -11.02 11.85 2.54
CA VAL A 277 -11.03 11.56 3.98
C VAL A 277 -9.67 11.04 4.44
N VAL A 278 -9.18 11.62 5.51
CA VAL A 278 -8.04 11.12 6.28
C VAL A 278 -8.53 10.90 7.70
N GLU A 279 -8.31 9.70 8.19
CA GLU A 279 -8.66 9.35 9.56
C GLU A 279 -7.43 8.84 10.29
N PHE A 280 -7.36 9.07 11.58
CA PHE A 280 -6.32 8.54 12.44
C PHE A 280 -6.88 7.90 13.70
N ARG A 281 -6.09 7.03 14.30
CA ARG A 281 -6.30 6.49 15.63
C ARG A 281 -4.96 6.30 16.35
N PRO A 282 -4.91 6.33 17.68
CA PRO A 282 -3.70 6.00 18.44
C PRO A 282 -3.22 4.59 18.10
N LEU A 283 -1.91 4.38 18.05
CA LEU A 283 -1.33 3.04 18.06
C LEU A 283 -1.67 2.39 19.40
N ALA A 284 -2.05 1.12 19.35
CA ALA A 284 -2.21 0.35 20.57
C ALA A 284 -0.84 0.23 21.27
N PRO A 285 -0.78 0.34 22.60
CA PRO A 285 0.43 0.15 23.38
C PRO A 285 0.96 -1.29 23.27
#